data_52f7a15b65b7e7105a63aa57d36eeeaf
#
_entry.id   52f7a15b65b7e7105a63aa57d36eeeaf
#
_cell.length_a   1.000
_cell.length_b   1.000
_cell.length_c   1.000
_cell.angle_alpha   90.00
_cell.angle_beta   90.00
_cell.angle_gamma   90.00
#
_symmetry.space_group_name_H-M   'P 1'
#
loop_
_entity.id
_entity.type
_entity.pdbx_description
1 polymer ?
#
loop_
_entity_poly.entity_id
_entity_poly.type
_entity_poly.pdbx_seq_one_letter_code
_entity_poly.pdbx_strand_id
1 'polypeptide(L)'
;TKKLAKLYGADLTVDARPMGCNHNLCVSVTGIKDAFALEGETLTAEYTKIALGAAFHPYLVDGCFDPQAVRIEKQMLKKGLEDEINDKRIYCLHQANREFFGDSPAGVRQEGYLEEVDGLTPAMLTAVYHQMLRTANIELLVLGCDAAQTAAIRDALLAELACIDRA
;
A
#
# COMPACT_ATOMS: atom_id res chain seq x y z
N THR A 1 -4.29 -14.59 -1.89
CA THR A 1 -3.28 -15.67 -1.99
C THR A 1 -3.65 -16.72 -3.04
N LYS A 2 -4.84 -17.36 -3.00
CA LYS A 2 -5.22 -18.40 -4.00
C LYS A 2 -5.28 -17.85 -5.44
N LYS A 3 -5.72 -16.61 -5.65
CA LYS A 3 -5.77 -15.99 -6.98
C LYS A 3 -4.36 -15.73 -7.53
N LEU A 4 -3.45 -15.20 -6.72
CA LEU A 4 -2.05 -14.95 -7.10
C LEU A 4 -1.31 -16.24 -7.44
N ALA A 5 -1.54 -17.33 -6.69
CA ALA A 5 -0.96 -18.64 -7.00
C ALA A 5 -1.39 -19.17 -8.38
N LYS A 6 -2.63 -18.91 -8.80
CA LYS A 6 -3.13 -19.27 -10.14
C LYS A 6 -2.55 -18.39 -11.26
N LEU A 7 -2.01 -17.23 -10.91
CA LEU A 7 -1.34 -16.31 -11.82
C LEU A 7 0.18 -16.52 -11.82
N TYR A 8 0.59 -17.79 -11.87
CA TYR A 8 2.01 -18.20 -11.93
C TYR A 8 2.84 -17.68 -10.75
N GLY A 9 2.24 -17.58 -9.56
CA GLY A 9 2.93 -17.12 -8.38
C GLY A 9 3.22 -15.62 -8.38
N ALA A 10 2.37 -14.83 -9.02
CA ALA A 10 2.49 -13.37 -8.97
C ALA A 10 2.51 -12.86 -7.53
N ASP A 11 3.28 -11.82 -7.27
CA ASP A 11 3.39 -11.19 -5.97
C ASP A 11 2.61 -9.86 -5.93
N LEU A 12 1.90 -9.64 -4.83
CA LEU A 12 1.24 -8.37 -4.50
C LEU A 12 1.85 -7.83 -3.22
N THR A 13 2.49 -6.69 -3.32
CA THR A 13 3.05 -5.97 -2.16
C THR A 13 2.29 -4.66 -1.97
N VAL A 14 1.91 -4.40 -0.72
CA VAL A 14 1.40 -3.09 -0.28
C VAL A 14 2.32 -2.60 0.84
N ASP A 15 2.94 -1.46 0.64
CA ASP A 15 3.98 -0.96 1.53
C ASP A 15 3.87 0.56 1.69
N ALA A 16 4.10 1.03 2.91
CA ALA A 16 4.18 2.46 3.21
C ALA A 16 5.65 2.82 3.44
N ARG A 17 6.16 3.81 2.70
CA ARG A 17 7.57 4.21 2.78
C ARG A 17 7.72 5.71 2.91
N PRO A 18 8.53 6.19 3.87
CA PRO A 18 8.93 7.58 3.89
C PRO A 18 9.93 7.83 2.73
N MET A 19 9.71 8.91 1.98
CA MET A 19 10.60 9.38 0.93
C MET A 19 10.83 10.88 1.10
N GLY A 20 11.91 11.25 1.77
CA GLY A 20 12.16 12.65 2.15
C GLY A 20 11.06 13.17 3.07
N CYS A 21 10.36 14.21 2.64
CA CYS A 21 9.25 14.81 3.40
C CYS A 21 7.87 14.21 3.08
N ASN A 22 7.80 13.17 2.25
CA ASN A 22 6.54 12.54 1.85
C ASN A 22 6.45 11.10 2.39
N HIS A 23 5.24 10.68 2.69
CA HIS A 23 4.92 9.27 2.94
C HIS A 23 4.21 8.71 1.73
N ASN A 24 4.77 7.66 1.14
CA ASN A 24 4.24 7.02 -0.06
C ASN A 24 3.60 5.69 0.31
N LEU A 25 2.34 5.50 -0.09
CA LEU A 25 1.73 4.18 -0.12
C LEU A 25 1.97 3.57 -1.50
N CYS A 26 2.69 2.47 -1.55
CA CYS A 26 3.03 1.77 -2.78
C CYS A 26 2.23 0.47 -2.87
N VAL A 27 1.49 0.30 -3.95
CA VAL A 27 0.84 -0.96 -4.31
C VAL A 27 1.54 -1.49 -5.55
N SER A 28 2.18 -2.64 -5.47
CA SER A 28 2.88 -3.23 -6.60
C SER A 28 2.43 -4.66 -6.85
N VAL A 29 2.29 -5.01 -8.13
CA VAL A 29 2.09 -6.39 -8.59
C VAL A 29 3.21 -6.76 -9.52
N THR A 30 3.86 -7.87 -9.24
CA THR A 30 4.97 -8.40 -10.04
C THR A 30 4.62 -9.83 -10.50
N GLY A 31 4.87 -10.13 -11.76
CA GLY A 31 4.61 -11.45 -12.31
C GLY A 31 5.30 -11.67 -13.64
N ILE A 32 5.07 -12.82 -14.24
CA ILE A 32 5.62 -13.15 -15.57
C ILE A 32 4.88 -12.38 -16.67
N LYS A 33 5.53 -12.18 -17.82
CA LYS A 33 4.90 -11.56 -18.99
C LYS A 33 3.87 -12.49 -19.63
N ASP A 34 2.86 -11.89 -20.31
CA ASP A 34 1.83 -12.62 -21.04
C ASP A 34 2.43 -13.63 -22.05
N ALA A 35 3.57 -13.29 -22.64
CA ALA A 35 4.29 -14.17 -23.58
C ALA A 35 4.77 -15.51 -22.98
N PHE A 36 4.83 -15.61 -21.66
CA PHE A 36 5.22 -16.83 -20.94
C PHE A 36 4.03 -17.56 -20.30
N ALA A 37 2.81 -17.07 -20.52
CA ALA A 37 1.60 -17.77 -20.12
C ALA A 37 1.43 -19.07 -20.94
N LEU A 38 1.07 -20.17 -20.27
CA LEU A 38 0.99 -21.47 -20.91
C LEU A 38 -0.24 -21.65 -21.79
N GLU A 39 -1.34 -20.98 -21.44
CA GLU A 39 -2.65 -21.10 -22.10
C GLU A 39 -3.02 -19.82 -22.86
N GLY A 40 -2.07 -18.90 -23.06
CA GLY A 40 -2.31 -17.64 -23.78
C GLY A 40 -3.15 -16.64 -23.00
N GLU A 41 -3.13 -16.74 -21.64
CA GLU A 41 -3.87 -15.80 -20.77
C GLU A 41 -3.28 -14.39 -20.83
N THR A 42 -4.14 -13.40 -20.66
CA THR A 42 -3.76 -12.01 -20.52
C THR A 42 -3.45 -11.68 -19.05
N LEU A 43 -2.27 -12.08 -18.59
CA LEU A 43 -1.84 -11.91 -17.19
C LEU A 43 -1.76 -10.44 -16.80
N THR A 44 -1.26 -9.57 -17.69
CA THR A 44 -1.14 -8.14 -17.46
C THR A 44 -2.49 -7.50 -17.06
N ALA A 45 -3.59 -7.89 -17.70
CA ALA A 45 -4.92 -7.40 -17.35
C ALA A 45 -5.36 -7.87 -15.95
N GLU A 46 -5.04 -9.10 -15.57
CA GLU A 46 -5.36 -9.62 -14.23
C GLU A 46 -4.48 -8.98 -13.15
N TYR A 47 -3.21 -8.71 -13.41
CA TYR A 47 -2.33 -7.96 -12.51
C TYR A 47 -2.85 -6.53 -12.29
N THR A 48 -3.28 -5.86 -13.36
CA THR A 48 -3.88 -4.52 -13.29
C THR A 48 -5.12 -4.53 -12.39
N LYS A 49 -6.05 -5.47 -12.58
CA LYS A 49 -7.24 -5.60 -11.73
C LYS A 49 -6.89 -5.85 -10.26
N ILE A 50 -5.85 -6.63 -9.99
CA ILE A 50 -5.42 -6.91 -8.62
C ILE A 50 -4.81 -5.66 -7.99
N ALA A 51 -3.93 -4.95 -8.70
CA ALA A 51 -3.31 -3.72 -8.20
C ALA A 51 -4.36 -2.63 -7.91
N LEU A 52 -5.23 -2.36 -8.88
CA LEU A 52 -6.30 -1.35 -8.74
C LEU A 52 -7.32 -1.78 -7.67
N GLY A 53 -7.68 -3.08 -7.63
CA GLY A 53 -8.55 -3.61 -6.58
C GLY A 53 -7.98 -3.42 -5.18
N ALA A 54 -6.68 -3.66 -5.00
CA ALA A 54 -6.01 -3.43 -3.72
C ALA A 54 -5.93 -1.94 -3.34
N ALA A 55 -5.72 -1.07 -4.34
CA ALA A 55 -5.58 0.36 -4.11
C ALA A 55 -6.91 1.09 -3.90
N PHE A 56 -7.96 0.75 -4.68
CA PHE A 56 -9.20 1.52 -4.75
C PHE A 56 -10.43 0.81 -4.19
N HIS A 57 -10.39 -0.52 -4.05
CA HIS A 57 -11.53 -1.34 -3.61
C HIS A 57 -11.17 -2.23 -2.42
N PRO A 58 -10.75 -1.64 -1.27
CA PRO A 58 -10.49 -2.43 -0.08
C PRO A 58 -11.77 -3.10 0.42
N TYR A 59 -11.60 -4.23 1.11
CA TYR A 59 -12.73 -4.88 1.78
C TYR A 59 -13.23 -4.02 2.95
N LEU A 60 -14.48 -3.58 2.87
CA LEU A 60 -15.14 -2.78 3.89
C LEU A 60 -16.33 -3.54 4.48
N VAL A 61 -16.59 -3.34 5.77
CA VAL A 61 -17.76 -3.81 6.50
C VAL A 61 -18.51 -2.58 7.01
N ASP A 62 -19.76 -2.45 6.66
CA ASP A 62 -20.60 -1.29 6.99
C ASP A 62 -19.96 0.06 6.61
N GLY A 63 -19.23 0.08 5.49
CA GLY A 63 -18.57 1.28 4.97
C GLY A 63 -17.24 1.65 5.65
N CYS A 64 -16.75 0.83 6.58
CA CYS A 64 -15.46 1.00 7.25
C CYS A 64 -14.55 -0.22 7.05
N PHE A 65 -13.26 -0.08 7.31
CA PHE A 65 -12.36 -1.23 7.38
C PHE A 65 -12.86 -2.24 8.41
N ASP A 66 -12.71 -3.54 8.10
CA ASP A 66 -13.15 -4.62 8.98
C ASP A 66 -12.57 -4.46 10.40
N PRO A 67 -13.42 -4.31 11.43
CA PRO A 67 -12.95 -4.12 12.81
C PRO A 67 -12.07 -5.27 13.32
N GLN A 68 -12.32 -6.50 12.85
CA GLN A 68 -11.51 -7.65 13.23
C GLN A 68 -10.12 -7.59 12.60
N ALA A 69 -10.04 -7.25 11.32
CA ALA A 69 -8.75 -7.07 10.64
C ALA A 69 -7.95 -5.92 11.28
N VAL A 70 -8.58 -4.77 11.52
CA VAL A 70 -7.94 -3.64 12.21
C VAL A 70 -7.42 -4.04 13.59
N ARG A 71 -8.17 -4.83 14.35
CA ARG A 71 -7.72 -5.30 15.67
C ARG A 71 -6.47 -6.19 15.56
N ILE A 72 -6.44 -7.11 14.60
CA ILE A 72 -5.30 -8.00 14.37
C ILE A 72 -4.06 -7.19 13.99
N GLU A 73 -4.21 -6.29 13.02
CA GLU A 73 -3.11 -5.44 12.55
C GLU A 73 -2.56 -4.53 13.67
N LYS A 74 -3.44 -3.95 14.50
CA LYS A 74 -3.03 -3.17 15.67
C LYS A 74 -2.20 -4.01 16.65
N GLN A 75 -2.60 -5.27 16.91
CA GLN A 75 -1.85 -6.16 17.78
C GLN A 75 -0.47 -6.50 17.21
N MET A 76 -0.39 -6.76 15.91
CA MET A 76 0.87 -7.02 15.22
C MET A 76 1.78 -5.80 15.24
N LEU A 77 1.24 -4.62 14.92
CA LEU A 77 1.96 -3.35 14.95
C LEU A 77 2.50 -3.05 16.35
N LYS A 78 1.65 -3.17 17.37
CA LYS A 78 2.02 -2.94 18.77
C LYS A 78 3.17 -3.84 19.19
N LYS A 79 3.06 -5.13 18.89
CA LYS A 79 4.12 -6.09 19.17
C LYS A 79 5.42 -5.74 18.43
N GLY A 80 5.34 -5.37 17.14
CA GLY A 80 6.52 -4.95 16.38
C GLY A 80 7.23 -3.74 17.00
N LEU A 81 6.46 -2.73 17.44
CA LEU A 81 6.99 -1.54 18.10
C LEU A 81 7.60 -1.85 19.48
N GLU A 82 6.99 -2.74 20.26
CA GLU A 82 7.52 -3.20 21.55
C GLU A 82 8.81 -4.02 21.39
N ASP A 83 8.87 -4.85 20.35
CA ASP A 83 10.02 -5.72 20.08
C ASP A 83 11.21 -4.98 19.43
N GLU A 84 11.03 -3.76 18.92
CA GLU A 84 12.06 -2.97 18.25
C GLU A 84 13.32 -2.79 19.10
N ILE A 85 13.18 -2.60 20.41
CA ILE A 85 14.30 -2.43 21.34
C ILE A 85 15.26 -3.63 21.33
N ASN A 86 14.80 -4.79 20.90
CA ASN A 86 15.60 -6.00 20.79
C ASN A 86 16.55 -5.97 19.56
N ASP A 87 16.18 -5.24 18.51
CA ASP A 87 17.06 -4.95 17.37
C ASP A 87 17.80 -3.63 17.60
N LYS A 88 18.98 -3.72 18.22
CA LYS A 88 19.78 -2.55 18.59
C LYS A 88 20.15 -1.67 17.39
N ARG A 89 20.32 -2.27 16.19
CA ARG A 89 20.67 -1.53 14.97
C ARG A 89 19.49 -0.69 14.51
N ILE A 90 18.30 -1.27 14.41
CA ILE A 90 17.08 -0.57 13.99
C ILE A 90 16.72 0.49 15.02
N TYR A 91 16.76 0.15 16.30
CA TYR A 91 16.51 1.10 17.38
C TYR A 91 17.42 2.31 17.32
N CYS A 92 18.76 2.11 17.18
CA CYS A 92 19.72 3.21 17.05
C CYS A 92 19.46 4.07 15.81
N LEU A 93 19.10 3.44 14.68
CA LEU A 93 18.77 4.16 13.46
C LEU A 93 17.55 5.07 13.63
N HIS A 94 16.49 4.55 14.26
CA HIS A 94 15.28 5.33 14.54
C HIS A 94 15.55 6.49 15.51
N GLN A 95 16.35 6.28 16.56
CA GLN A 95 16.75 7.36 17.45
C GLN A 95 17.60 8.42 16.74
N ALA A 96 18.56 8.00 15.91
CA ALA A 96 19.38 8.92 15.12
C ALA A 96 18.53 9.76 14.14
N ASN A 97 17.57 9.14 13.45
CA ASN A 97 16.63 9.83 12.57
C ASN A 97 15.80 10.86 13.33
N ARG A 98 15.27 10.49 14.48
CA ARG A 98 14.52 11.40 15.33
C ARG A 98 15.33 12.61 15.78
N GLU A 99 16.56 12.40 16.23
CA GLU A 99 17.46 13.49 16.65
C GLU A 99 17.90 14.37 15.46
N PHE A 100 18.13 13.75 14.30
CA PHE A 100 18.60 14.48 13.11
C PHE A 100 17.49 15.30 12.43
N PHE A 101 16.32 14.72 12.25
CA PHE A 101 15.22 15.34 11.52
C PHE A 101 14.23 16.11 12.43
N GLY A 102 14.20 15.83 13.73
CA GLY A 102 13.32 16.48 14.69
C GLY A 102 11.86 16.39 14.30
N ASP A 103 11.14 17.50 14.40
CA ASP A 103 9.69 17.61 14.07
C ASP A 103 9.43 17.76 12.56
N SER A 104 10.44 17.61 11.71
CA SER A 104 10.22 17.68 10.25
C SER A 104 9.45 16.46 9.75
N PRO A 105 8.73 16.55 8.61
CA PRO A 105 8.03 15.41 8.03
C PRO A 105 8.92 14.19 7.76
N ALA A 106 10.22 14.42 7.51
CA ALA A 106 11.20 13.34 7.31
C ALA A 106 11.54 12.59 8.60
N GLY A 107 11.29 13.18 9.78
CA GLY A 107 11.46 12.56 11.10
C GLY A 107 10.29 11.69 11.55
N VAL A 108 9.16 11.75 10.85
CA VAL A 108 7.99 10.93 11.19
C VAL A 108 8.28 9.47 10.88
N ARG A 109 8.03 8.61 11.86
CA ARG A 109 8.27 7.17 11.73
C ARG A 109 7.25 6.51 10.81
N GLN A 110 7.71 5.57 9.98
CA GLN A 110 6.87 4.78 9.11
C GLN A 110 5.83 3.98 9.90
N GLU A 111 6.26 3.37 10.98
CA GLU A 111 5.43 2.52 11.84
C GLU A 111 4.58 3.31 12.84
N GLY A 112 4.77 4.62 12.93
CA GLY A 112 4.11 5.46 13.94
C GLY A 112 4.67 5.25 15.35
N TYR A 113 3.84 5.51 16.36
CA TYR A 113 4.24 5.51 17.77
C TYR A 113 3.33 4.61 18.60
N LEU A 114 3.93 3.88 19.54
CA LEU A 114 3.25 2.87 20.37
C LEU A 114 2.04 3.46 21.12
N GLU A 115 2.18 4.67 21.63
CA GLU A 115 1.14 5.37 22.38
C GLU A 115 -0.09 5.74 21.56
N GLU A 116 0.05 5.83 20.23
CA GLU A 116 -1.04 6.20 19.33
C GLU A 116 -1.85 4.99 18.85
N VAL A 117 -1.26 3.79 18.88
CA VAL A 117 -1.87 2.58 18.29
C VAL A 117 -3.23 2.28 18.90
N ASP A 118 -3.38 2.44 20.21
CA ASP A 118 -4.65 2.13 20.91
C ASP A 118 -5.79 3.07 20.48
N GLY A 119 -5.48 4.30 20.08
CA GLY A 119 -6.44 5.30 19.59
C GLY A 119 -6.96 5.05 18.18
N LEU A 120 -6.30 4.21 17.37
CA LEU A 120 -6.72 3.95 16.00
C LEU A 120 -8.06 3.19 15.96
N THR A 121 -9.00 3.68 15.17
CA THR A 121 -10.30 3.05 14.94
C THR A 121 -10.54 2.76 13.46
N PRO A 122 -11.40 1.76 13.11
CA PRO A 122 -11.75 1.50 11.72
C PRO A 122 -12.27 2.73 10.98
N ALA A 123 -13.11 3.53 11.63
CA ALA A 123 -13.68 4.75 11.04
C ALA A 123 -12.60 5.81 10.75
N MET A 124 -11.65 6.04 11.67
CA MET A 124 -10.53 6.97 11.44
C MET A 124 -9.66 6.51 10.28
N LEU A 125 -9.29 5.24 10.24
CA LEU A 125 -8.47 4.69 9.16
C LEU A 125 -9.18 4.80 7.81
N THR A 126 -10.49 4.54 7.77
CA THR A 126 -11.29 4.68 6.56
C THR A 126 -11.37 6.13 6.09
N ALA A 127 -11.55 7.07 7.01
CA ALA A 127 -11.57 8.50 6.71
C ALA A 127 -10.23 8.99 6.12
N VAL A 128 -9.11 8.59 6.73
CA VAL A 128 -7.76 8.90 6.24
C VAL A 128 -7.52 8.27 4.86
N TYR A 129 -7.93 7.03 4.64
CA TYR A 129 -7.84 6.37 3.35
C TYR A 129 -8.59 7.14 2.25
N HIS A 130 -9.85 7.54 2.50
CA HIS A 130 -10.62 8.33 1.54
C HIS A 130 -10.00 9.71 1.32
N GLN A 131 -9.49 10.37 2.37
CA GLN A 131 -8.79 11.63 2.22
C GLN A 131 -7.54 11.48 1.35
N MET A 132 -6.75 10.43 1.58
CA MET A 132 -5.56 10.14 0.77
C MET A 132 -5.92 9.96 -0.71
N LEU A 133 -6.95 9.18 -1.04
CA LEU A 133 -7.40 9.00 -2.42
C LEU A 133 -7.82 10.31 -3.09
N ARG A 134 -8.36 11.27 -2.33
CA ARG A 134 -8.81 12.57 -2.84
C ARG A 134 -7.68 13.56 -3.05
N THR A 135 -6.60 13.49 -2.26
CA THR A 135 -5.60 14.56 -2.18
C THR A 135 -4.17 14.12 -2.54
N ALA A 136 -3.85 12.83 -2.49
CA ALA A 136 -2.49 12.37 -2.75
C ALA A 136 -2.13 12.48 -4.23
N ASN A 137 -0.87 12.78 -4.51
CA ASN A 137 -0.31 12.59 -5.85
C ASN A 137 -0.25 11.10 -6.18
N ILE A 138 -0.65 10.74 -7.38
CA ILE A 138 -0.65 9.34 -7.84
C ILE A 138 0.34 9.21 -8.98
N GLU A 139 1.27 8.28 -8.83
CA GLU A 139 2.26 7.94 -9.84
C GLU A 139 2.05 6.49 -10.28
N LEU A 140 2.10 6.25 -11.59
CA LEU A 140 2.01 4.92 -12.18
C LEU A 140 3.36 4.56 -12.79
N LEU A 141 3.98 3.49 -12.29
CA LEU A 141 5.18 2.90 -12.86
C LEU A 141 4.85 1.55 -13.50
N VAL A 142 5.13 1.43 -14.79
CA VAL A 142 4.91 0.18 -15.55
C VAL A 142 6.23 -0.29 -16.12
N LEU A 143 6.61 -1.53 -15.82
CA LEU A 143 7.85 -2.14 -16.29
C LEU A 143 7.57 -3.44 -17.03
N GLY A 144 8.25 -3.63 -18.16
CA GLY A 144 8.22 -4.88 -18.92
C GLY A 144 6.98 -5.09 -19.80
N CYS A 145 6.09 -4.10 -19.90
CA CYS A 145 4.92 -4.10 -20.77
C CYS A 145 5.23 -3.39 -22.10
N ASP A 146 4.48 -3.75 -23.15
CA ASP A 146 4.49 -3.01 -24.40
C ASP A 146 3.65 -1.72 -24.32
N ALA A 147 3.63 -0.94 -25.42
CA ALA A 147 2.91 0.34 -25.45
C ALA A 147 1.39 0.18 -25.32
N ALA A 148 0.81 -0.88 -25.89
CA ALA A 148 -0.63 -1.13 -25.84
C ALA A 148 -1.06 -1.56 -24.44
N GLN A 149 -0.30 -2.46 -23.82
CA GLN A 149 -0.50 -2.88 -22.42
C GLN A 149 -0.37 -1.70 -21.47
N THR A 150 0.67 -0.88 -21.63
CA THR A 150 0.89 0.32 -20.82
C THR A 150 -0.26 1.32 -20.95
N ALA A 151 -0.78 1.53 -22.17
CA ALA A 151 -1.94 2.39 -22.40
C ALA A 151 -3.19 1.82 -21.70
N ALA A 152 -3.44 0.51 -21.81
CA ALA A 152 -4.57 -0.13 -21.16
C ALA A 152 -4.52 -0.02 -19.62
N ILE A 153 -3.33 -0.19 -19.02
CA ILE A 153 -3.12 -0.02 -17.57
C ILE A 153 -3.40 1.42 -17.15
N ARG A 154 -2.86 2.39 -17.89
CA ARG A 154 -3.09 3.83 -17.66
C ARG A 154 -4.59 4.16 -17.72
N ASP A 155 -5.27 3.70 -18.77
CA ASP A 155 -6.69 4.00 -18.99
C ASP A 155 -7.56 3.36 -17.88
N ALA A 156 -7.21 2.16 -17.42
CA ALA A 156 -7.86 1.53 -16.29
C ALA A 156 -7.68 2.35 -14.98
N LEU A 157 -6.47 2.85 -14.70
CA LEU A 157 -6.23 3.74 -13.58
C LEU A 157 -7.03 5.05 -13.69
N LEU A 158 -7.05 5.67 -14.87
CA LEU A 158 -7.80 6.91 -15.09
C LEU A 158 -9.31 6.70 -14.89
N ALA A 159 -9.85 5.54 -15.25
CA ALA A 159 -11.24 5.19 -14.99
C ALA A 159 -11.55 5.12 -13.49
N GLU A 160 -10.67 4.52 -12.68
CA GLU A 160 -10.83 4.52 -11.21
C GLU A 160 -10.79 5.95 -10.65
N LEU A 161 -9.83 6.76 -11.09
CA LEU A 161 -9.68 8.14 -10.63
C LEU A 161 -10.86 9.03 -11.00
N ALA A 162 -11.51 8.79 -12.14
CA ALA A 162 -12.70 9.52 -12.57
C ALA A 162 -13.90 9.31 -11.66
N CYS A 163 -13.91 8.22 -10.88
CA CYS A 163 -14.97 7.93 -9.89
C CYS A 163 -14.75 8.63 -8.55
N ILE A 164 -13.61 9.30 -8.35
CA ILE A 164 -13.24 9.96 -7.09
C ILE A 164 -13.25 11.47 -7.29
N ASP A 165 -13.98 12.18 -6.42
CA ASP A 165 -13.95 13.64 -6.37
C ASP A 165 -12.61 14.09 -5.77
N ARG A 166 -11.63 14.38 -6.65
CA ARG A 166 -10.26 14.75 -6.30
C ARG A 166 -10.10 16.27 -6.28
N ALA A 167 -9.37 16.74 -5.27
CA ALA A 167 -9.01 18.14 -5.13
C ALA A 167 -7.87 18.54 -6.07
#